data_6a431641d744329a73ff007775696ca6
#
_entry.id   6a431641d744329a73ff007775696ca6
#
_cell.length_a   1.000
_cell.length_b   1.000
_cell.length_c   1.000
_cell.angle_alpha   90.00
_cell.angle_beta   90.00
_cell.angle_gamma   90.00
#
_symmetry.space_group_name_H-M   'P 1'
#
loop_
_entity.id
_entity.type
_entity.pdbx_description
1 polymer ?
#
loop_
_entity_poly.entity_id
_entity_poly.type
_entity_poly.pdbx_seq_one_letter_code
_entity_poly.pdbx_strand_id
1 'polypeptide(L)'
;MARPVVVIGDGASGVLVALALSRRGVGPVLLVGDGSTPGAGCAYGTTEPYHLLNARAGTMSARADVPDDLVGWSRTTSRPVDADAFLPRRRYAGYLADRLGSLPGTDRVAGRAVGLREDAGAVEVTLADGRRIGGDAAVLAVGHAAPATPRVPGLAGNPWYVADPWAPGALDRITSADRVVLLGTGLTAVDVALVVHRRRPDGRLRALSRHGLLPAAHRTDPPETVRLSRIPTTTTGLLRAVRRAVAAGADWRAVVDGLRCDAGPAWQALSPVERDRFRRHVDRYWQVHRHRMAPPVATAVDAMRDAGTLTVTRGTLARVESGRNGLTATCADGSTVHCGLLVNCTGPGRWATGTDPLAVSVRGTGLARLDDSATGLRCDAYGRLAGSGRVFALGPPRLGDSWETTAIPEIRAQADTIAAALAAVPARRPAA
;
A
#
# COMPACT_ATOMS: atom_id res chain seq x y z
N MET A 1 -20.30 10.64 -28.93
CA MET A 1 -20.27 9.79 -27.72
C MET A 1 -19.44 10.50 -26.67
N ALA A 2 -19.81 10.43 -25.38
CA ALA A 2 -19.00 10.93 -24.29
C ALA A 2 -17.65 10.17 -24.25
N ARG A 3 -16.55 10.88 -24.02
CA ARG A 3 -15.24 10.24 -23.86
C ARG A 3 -15.16 9.56 -22.49
N PRO A 4 -14.45 8.43 -22.35
CA PRO A 4 -14.37 7.72 -21.08
C PRO A 4 -13.56 8.47 -20.03
N VAL A 5 -13.78 8.12 -18.75
CA VAL A 5 -12.81 8.32 -17.68
C VAL A 5 -11.83 7.16 -17.73
N VAL A 6 -10.53 7.44 -17.89
CA VAL A 6 -9.48 6.42 -17.97
C VAL A 6 -8.90 6.20 -16.56
N VAL A 7 -9.14 5.04 -15.98
CA VAL A 7 -8.56 4.65 -14.68
C VAL A 7 -7.32 3.82 -14.93
N ILE A 8 -6.16 4.32 -14.50
CA ILE A 8 -4.86 3.69 -14.73
C ILE A 8 -4.46 2.86 -13.50
N GLY A 9 -4.52 1.56 -13.65
CA GLY A 9 -4.31 0.55 -12.61
C GLY A 9 -5.62 -0.16 -12.25
N ASP A 10 -5.66 -1.48 -12.41
CA ASP A 10 -6.83 -2.35 -12.14
C ASP A 10 -6.70 -3.12 -10.81
N GLY A 11 -5.79 -2.70 -9.92
CA GLY A 11 -5.72 -3.16 -8.55
C GLY A 11 -6.90 -2.66 -7.71
N ALA A 12 -6.85 -2.87 -6.39
CA ALA A 12 -7.94 -2.48 -5.48
C ALA A 12 -8.35 -1.00 -5.63
N SER A 13 -7.39 -0.08 -5.75
CA SER A 13 -7.67 1.35 -5.93
C SER A 13 -8.48 1.63 -7.19
N GLY A 14 -8.14 0.98 -8.31
CA GLY A 14 -8.85 1.13 -9.57
C GLY A 14 -10.28 0.60 -9.50
N VAL A 15 -10.47 -0.57 -8.88
CA VAL A 15 -11.82 -1.12 -8.66
C VAL A 15 -12.68 -0.19 -7.79
N LEU A 16 -12.12 0.36 -6.71
CA LEU A 16 -12.83 1.30 -5.84
C LEU A 16 -13.25 2.57 -6.58
N VAL A 17 -12.40 3.09 -7.46
CA VAL A 17 -12.74 4.25 -8.31
C VAL A 17 -13.84 3.88 -9.30
N ALA A 18 -13.74 2.75 -10.00
CA ALA A 18 -14.76 2.32 -10.95
C ALA A 18 -16.13 2.17 -10.27
N LEU A 19 -16.16 1.56 -9.07
CA LEU A 19 -17.37 1.46 -8.24
C LEU A 19 -17.95 2.84 -7.87
N ALA A 20 -17.10 3.77 -7.44
CA ALA A 20 -17.54 5.11 -7.05
C ALA A 20 -18.06 5.92 -8.25
N LEU A 21 -17.41 5.83 -9.42
CA LEU A 21 -17.83 6.48 -10.67
C LEU A 21 -19.18 5.94 -11.13
N SER A 22 -19.32 4.61 -11.22
CA SER A 22 -20.58 3.95 -11.62
C SER A 22 -21.75 4.35 -10.72
N ARG A 23 -21.57 4.37 -9.40
CA ARG A 23 -22.59 4.76 -8.44
C ARG A 23 -23.07 6.21 -8.63
N ARG A 24 -22.24 7.09 -9.18
CA ARG A 24 -22.58 8.48 -9.49
C ARG A 24 -23.02 8.70 -10.94
N GLY A 25 -23.16 7.64 -11.72
CA GLY A 25 -23.54 7.73 -13.13
C GLY A 25 -22.46 8.39 -14.00
N VAL A 26 -21.19 8.39 -13.55
CA VAL A 26 -20.04 8.91 -14.32
C VAL A 26 -19.46 7.79 -15.18
N GLY A 27 -19.50 7.97 -16.48
CA GLY A 27 -18.98 6.97 -17.43
C GLY A 27 -19.17 7.40 -18.88
N PRO A 28 -18.68 6.58 -19.84
CA PRO A 28 -18.07 5.26 -19.66
C PRO A 28 -16.70 5.29 -18.94
N VAL A 29 -16.31 4.16 -18.33
CA VAL A 29 -15.03 3.98 -17.63
C VAL A 29 -14.18 2.98 -18.38
N LEU A 30 -12.92 3.31 -18.63
CA LEU A 30 -11.90 2.38 -19.14
C LEU A 30 -10.88 2.11 -18.04
N LEU A 31 -10.83 0.86 -17.56
CA LEU A 31 -9.89 0.42 -16.54
C LEU A 31 -8.68 -0.23 -17.19
N VAL A 32 -7.53 0.45 -17.13
CA VAL A 32 -6.27 -0.01 -17.74
C VAL A 32 -5.46 -0.81 -16.72
N GLY A 33 -5.14 -2.07 -17.04
CA GLY A 33 -4.37 -2.95 -16.18
C GLY A 33 -3.51 -3.93 -16.95
N ASP A 34 -2.64 -4.66 -16.26
CA ASP A 34 -1.68 -5.59 -16.86
C ASP A 34 -2.30 -6.93 -17.32
N GLY A 35 -3.61 -7.10 -17.20
CA GLY A 35 -4.32 -8.32 -17.55
C GLY A 35 -4.46 -9.33 -16.42
N SER A 36 -3.91 -9.05 -15.24
CA SER A 36 -4.07 -9.88 -14.04
C SER A 36 -5.52 -9.86 -13.51
N THR A 37 -5.76 -10.58 -12.42
CA THR A 37 -7.06 -10.55 -11.73
C THR A 37 -7.35 -9.15 -11.22
N PRO A 38 -8.47 -8.51 -11.63
CA PRO A 38 -8.81 -7.18 -11.16
C PRO A 38 -8.98 -7.16 -9.65
N GLY A 39 -8.60 -6.06 -9.03
CA GLY A 39 -8.61 -5.93 -7.57
C GLY A 39 -7.42 -6.56 -6.85
N ALA A 40 -6.68 -7.46 -7.50
CA ALA A 40 -5.53 -8.12 -6.90
C ALA A 40 -4.35 -7.15 -6.67
N GLY A 41 -3.79 -6.64 -7.74
CA GLY A 41 -2.61 -5.79 -7.68
C GLY A 41 -1.49 -6.39 -6.80
N CYS A 42 -0.53 -5.59 -6.42
CA CYS A 42 0.56 -6.03 -5.53
C CYS A 42 0.07 -6.40 -4.10
N ALA A 43 -1.00 -5.76 -3.61
CA ALA A 43 -1.43 -5.92 -2.23
C ALA A 43 -2.19 -7.23 -1.96
N TYR A 44 -2.96 -7.72 -2.94
CA TYR A 44 -3.88 -8.85 -2.77
C TYR A 44 -3.64 -10.00 -3.76
N GLY A 45 -2.65 -9.87 -4.64
CA GLY A 45 -2.32 -10.86 -5.68
C GLY A 45 -1.56 -12.08 -5.19
N THR A 46 -1.22 -12.16 -3.91
CA THR A 46 -0.54 -13.33 -3.35
C THR A 46 -1.40 -14.60 -3.46
N THR A 47 -0.76 -15.71 -3.83
CA THR A 47 -1.40 -17.03 -3.88
C THR A 47 -1.37 -17.76 -2.54
N GLU A 48 -0.60 -17.27 -1.57
CA GLU A 48 -0.41 -17.91 -0.27
C GLU A 48 -1.66 -17.75 0.61
N PRO A 49 -2.31 -18.85 1.03
CA PRO A 49 -3.59 -18.78 1.76
C PRO A 49 -3.46 -18.22 3.17
N TYR A 50 -2.28 -18.22 3.74
CA TYR A 50 -1.98 -17.71 5.08
C TYR A 50 -1.52 -16.25 5.09
N HIS A 51 -1.38 -15.61 3.93
CA HIS A 51 -1.23 -14.16 3.85
C HIS A 51 -2.58 -13.49 4.13
N LEU A 52 -2.79 -13.14 5.38
CA LEU A 52 -4.04 -12.53 5.82
C LEU A 52 -4.03 -11.01 5.61
N LEU A 53 -5.23 -10.44 5.51
CA LEU A 53 -5.43 -9.00 5.67
C LEU A 53 -4.93 -8.57 7.05
N ASN A 54 -4.41 -7.37 7.14
CA ASN A 54 -4.04 -6.71 8.40
C ASN A 54 -5.16 -5.78 8.92
N ALA A 55 -6.37 -5.97 8.41
CA ALA A 55 -7.58 -5.27 8.80
C ALA A 55 -8.75 -6.27 8.86
N ARG A 56 -9.73 -5.98 9.71
CA ARG A 56 -10.92 -6.82 9.88
C ARG A 56 -11.86 -6.69 8.70
N ALA A 57 -12.57 -7.77 8.36
CA ALA A 57 -13.50 -7.83 7.24
C ALA A 57 -14.55 -6.70 7.26
N GLY A 58 -15.09 -6.41 8.43
CA GLY A 58 -16.09 -5.33 8.61
C GLY A 58 -15.60 -3.93 8.23
N THR A 59 -14.28 -3.71 8.14
CA THR A 59 -13.71 -2.42 7.72
C THR A 59 -13.32 -2.37 6.24
N MET A 60 -13.44 -3.50 5.53
CA MET A 60 -12.85 -3.70 4.20
C MET A 60 -13.89 -3.67 3.06
N SER A 61 -15.10 -3.17 3.30
CA SER A 61 -16.09 -2.98 2.24
C SER A 61 -15.53 -2.11 1.11
N ALA A 62 -15.79 -2.51 -0.14
CA ALA A 62 -15.48 -1.71 -1.33
C ALA A 62 -16.48 -0.56 -1.54
N ARG A 63 -17.63 -0.62 -0.88
CA ARG A 63 -18.73 0.33 -1.00
C ARG A 63 -18.84 1.20 0.25
N ALA A 64 -18.83 2.52 0.07
CA ALA A 64 -18.97 3.45 1.19
C ALA A 64 -20.41 3.49 1.76
N ASP A 65 -21.38 3.27 0.89
CA ASP A 65 -22.82 3.26 1.20
C ASP A 65 -23.30 1.94 1.82
N VAL A 66 -22.49 0.87 1.76
CA VAL A 66 -22.78 -0.45 2.33
C VAL A 66 -21.55 -0.94 3.14
N PRO A 67 -21.42 -0.51 4.40
CA PRO A 67 -20.23 -0.82 5.22
C PRO A 67 -19.95 -2.32 5.42
N ASP A 68 -20.96 -3.15 5.39
CA ASP A 68 -20.89 -4.60 5.58
C ASP A 68 -20.89 -5.40 4.25
N ASP A 69 -20.72 -4.74 3.10
CA ASP A 69 -20.79 -5.36 1.78
C ASP A 69 -19.86 -6.57 1.61
N LEU A 70 -18.63 -6.53 2.14
CA LEU A 70 -17.71 -7.67 2.12
C LEU A 70 -18.25 -8.85 2.94
N VAL A 71 -18.79 -8.58 4.14
CA VAL A 71 -19.35 -9.60 5.00
C VAL A 71 -20.60 -10.20 4.35
N GLY A 72 -21.47 -9.35 3.78
CA GLY A 72 -22.63 -9.76 3.00
C GLY A 72 -22.26 -10.64 1.80
N TRP A 73 -21.27 -10.22 0.99
CA TRP A 73 -20.75 -11.01 -0.11
C TRP A 73 -20.22 -12.37 0.36
N SER A 74 -19.55 -12.42 1.51
CA SER A 74 -19.01 -13.68 2.01
C SER A 74 -20.08 -14.73 2.27
N ARG A 75 -21.32 -14.31 2.61
CA ARG A 75 -22.48 -15.19 2.86
C ARG A 75 -23.01 -15.82 1.57
N THR A 76 -22.73 -15.23 0.40
CA THR A 76 -23.08 -15.82 -0.90
C THR A 76 -22.05 -16.84 -1.37
N THR A 77 -20.96 -17.03 -0.61
CA THR A 77 -19.91 -18.01 -0.89
C THR A 77 -20.03 -19.20 0.09
N SER A 78 -19.32 -20.28 -0.20
CA SER A 78 -19.25 -21.46 0.69
C SER A 78 -18.52 -21.23 2.03
N ARG A 79 -17.99 -20.02 2.25
CA ARG A 79 -17.19 -19.68 3.44
C ARG A 79 -17.59 -18.31 3.99
N PRO A 80 -18.74 -18.18 4.67
CA PRO A 80 -19.13 -16.94 5.33
C PRO A 80 -18.10 -16.54 6.38
N VAL A 81 -18.00 -15.24 6.64
CA VAL A 81 -17.08 -14.68 7.66
C VAL A 81 -17.79 -13.64 8.50
N ASP A 82 -17.32 -13.51 9.74
CA ASP A 82 -17.74 -12.44 10.64
C ASP A 82 -16.98 -11.13 10.36
N ALA A 83 -17.54 -10.02 10.83
CA ALA A 83 -16.95 -8.70 10.65
C ALA A 83 -15.55 -8.59 11.26
N ASP A 84 -15.28 -9.34 12.34
CA ASP A 84 -13.99 -9.35 13.05
C ASP A 84 -12.95 -10.30 12.45
N ALA A 85 -13.31 -11.08 11.44
CA ALA A 85 -12.40 -12.03 10.80
C ALA A 85 -11.32 -11.31 9.97
N PHE A 86 -10.14 -11.96 9.89
CA PHE A 86 -9.04 -11.57 9.01
C PHE A 86 -8.98 -12.54 7.82
N LEU A 87 -9.34 -12.08 6.63
CA LEU A 87 -9.42 -12.93 5.45
C LEU A 87 -8.06 -13.12 4.77
N PRO A 88 -7.87 -14.25 4.06
CA PRO A 88 -6.79 -14.36 3.08
C PRO A 88 -6.87 -13.24 2.03
N ARG A 89 -5.74 -12.63 1.71
CA ARG A 89 -5.67 -11.49 0.74
C ARG A 89 -6.27 -11.85 -0.61
N ARG A 90 -6.00 -13.05 -1.14
CA ARG A 90 -6.56 -13.52 -2.41
C ARG A 90 -8.10 -13.57 -2.41
N ARG A 91 -8.71 -13.84 -1.24
CA ARG A 91 -10.17 -13.87 -1.13
C ARG A 91 -10.75 -12.47 -1.23
N TYR A 92 -10.05 -11.48 -0.69
CA TYR A 92 -10.42 -10.08 -0.87
C TYR A 92 -10.30 -9.64 -2.34
N ALA A 93 -9.26 -10.10 -3.06
CA ALA A 93 -9.15 -9.87 -4.51
C ALA A 93 -10.36 -10.45 -5.26
N GLY A 94 -10.80 -11.67 -4.93
CA GLY A 94 -12.01 -12.27 -5.50
C GLY A 94 -13.26 -11.42 -5.26
N TYR A 95 -13.45 -10.93 -4.04
CA TYR A 95 -14.54 -10.00 -3.73
C TYR A 95 -14.51 -8.74 -4.61
N LEU A 96 -13.35 -8.12 -4.78
CA LEU A 96 -13.20 -6.93 -5.63
C LEU A 96 -13.47 -7.25 -7.11
N ALA A 97 -13.01 -8.41 -7.58
CA ALA A 97 -13.28 -8.85 -8.96
C ALA A 97 -14.77 -9.07 -9.23
N ASP A 98 -15.48 -9.71 -8.29
CA ASP A 98 -16.93 -9.91 -8.40
C ASP A 98 -17.70 -8.59 -8.40
N ARG A 99 -17.28 -7.63 -7.57
CA ARG A 99 -17.90 -6.29 -7.55
C ARG A 99 -17.65 -5.54 -8.86
N LEU A 100 -16.46 -5.66 -9.45
CA LEU A 100 -16.16 -5.06 -10.76
C LEU A 100 -16.96 -5.73 -11.87
N GLY A 101 -17.04 -7.07 -11.87
CA GLY A 101 -17.73 -7.85 -12.92
C GLY A 101 -19.23 -7.52 -13.05
N SER A 102 -19.83 -6.94 -12.02
CA SER A 102 -21.22 -6.51 -12.01
C SER A 102 -21.45 -5.05 -12.44
N LEU A 103 -20.38 -4.31 -12.81
CA LEU A 103 -20.50 -2.88 -13.14
C LEU A 103 -20.86 -2.65 -14.62
N PRO A 104 -21.98 -2.01 -14.93
CA PRO A 104 -22.29 -1.59 -16.29
C PRO A 104 -21.37 -0.43 -16.73
N GLY A 105 -21.09 -0.36 -18.03
CA GLY A 105 -20.33 0.76 -18.64
C GLY A 105 -18.87 0.87 -18.18
N THR A 106 -18.31 -0.22 -17.67
CA THR A 106 -16.89 -0.32 -17.29
C THR A 106 -16.23 -1.40 -18.12
N ASP A 107 -15.31 -0.99 -19.00
CA ASP A 107 -14.54 -1.89 -19.84
C ASP A 107 -13.09 -1.98 -19.33
N ARG A 108 -12.46 -3.16 -19.53
CA ARG A 108 -11.06 -3.38 -19.20
C ARG A 108 -10.20 -3.35 -20.45
N VAL A 109 -9.08 -2.65 -20.35
CA VAL A 109 -8.05 -2.60 -21.38
C VAL A 109 -6.77 -3.21 -20.83
N ALA A 110 -6.38 -4.38 -21.36
CA ALA A 110 -5.11 -4.99 -21.00
C ALA A 110 -3.96 -4.18 -21.61
N GLY A 111 -3.02 -3.76 -20.74
CA GLY A 111 -1.84 -3.00 -21.13
C GLY A 111 -1.24 -2.22 -19.98
N ARG A 112 0.06 -1.97 -20.06
CA ARG A 112 0.77 -1.13 -19.09
C ARG A 112 0.83 0.30 -19.60
N ALA A 113 0.27 1.24 -18.87
CA ALA A 113 0.41 2.67 -19.15
C ALA A 113 1.85 3.14 -18.89
N VAL A 114 2.44 3.82 -19.85
CA VAL A 114 3.81 4.35 -19.78
C VAL A 114 3.88 5.85 -20.02
N GLY A 115 2.81 6.46 -20.51
CA GLY A 115 2.71 7.88 -20.76
C GLY A 115 1.34 8.44 -20.47
N LEU A 116 1.30 9.71 -20.06
CA LEU A 116 0.08 10.48 -19.84
C LEU A 116 0.32 11.93 -20.20
N ARG A 117 -0.57 12.50 -20.98
CA ARG A 117 -0.60 13.92 -21.29
C ARG A 117 -2.02 14.47 -21.23
N GLU A 118 -2.13 15.76 -21.01
CA GLU A 118 -3.36 16.51 -21.08
C GLU A 118 -3.21 17.59 -22.15
N ASP A 119 -4.16 17.68 -23.07
CA ASP A 119 -4.16 18.65 -24.14
C ASP A 119 -5.59 19.03 -24.51
N ALA A 120 -5.82 20.33 -24.79
CA ALA A 120 -7.09 20.90 -25.27
C ALA A 120 -8.33 20.38 -24.52
N GLY A 121 -8.19 20.07 -23.22
CA GLY A 121 -9.29 19.61 -22.37
C GLY A 121 -9.62 18.12 -22.55
N ALA A 122 -8.67 17.32 -22.93
CA ALA A 122 -8.73 15.87 -22.97
C ALA A 122 -7.44 15.27 -22.41
N VAL A 123 -7.47 14.02 -22.03
CA VAL A 123 -6.28 13.25 -21.63
C VAL A 123 -5.98 12.20 -22.68
N GLU A 124 -4.71 11.88 -22.85
CA GLU A 124 -4.26 10.75 -23.65
C GLU A 124 -3.29 9.90 -22.83
N VAL A 125 -3.60 8.61 -22.70
CA VAL A 125 -2.78 7.59 -22.06
C VAL A 125 -2.09 6.76 -23.12
N THR A 126 -0.76 6.65 -23.05
CA THR A 126 0.04 5.80 -23.95
C THR A 126 0.38 4.49 -23.24
N LEU A 127 0.12 3.37 -23.89
CA LEU A 127 0.47 2.04 -23.41
C LEU A 127 1.86 1.60 -23.90
N ALA A 128 2.45 0.63 -23.23
CA ALA A 128 3.77 0.10 -23.56
C ALA A 128 3.86 -0.54 -24.96
N ASP A 129 2.74 -1.00 -25.52
CA ASP A 129 2.62 -1.54 -26.88
C ASP A 129 2.37 -0.47 -27.95
N GLY A 130 2.38 0.82 -27.57
CA GLY A 130 2.18 1.95 -28.47
C GLY A 130 0.72 2.37 -28.66
N ARG A 131 -0.27 1.60 -28.19
CA ARG A 131 -1.68 2.01 -28.24
C ARG A 131 -1.89 3.31 -27.43
N ARG A 132 -2.80 4.15 -27.89
CA ARG A 132 -3.20 5.40 -27.25
C ARG A 132 -4.68 5.35 -26.88
N ILE A 133 -5.00 5.81 -25.69
CA ILE A 133 -6.36 5.83 -25.15
C ILE A 133 -6.71 7.27 -24.77
N GLY A 134 -7.69 7.84 -25.47
CA GLY A 134 -8.20 9.18 -25.19
C GLY A 134 -9.31 9.13 -24.14
N GLY A 135 -9.40 10.14 -23.28
CA GLY A 135 -10.44 10.28 -22.29
C GLY A 135 -10.75 11.73 -21.93
N ASP A 136 -11.87 11.94 -21.22
CA ASP A 136 -12.23 13.25 -20.67
C ASP A 136 -11.45 13.54 -19.38
N ALA A 137 -11.06 12.50 -18.64
CA ALA A 137 -10.25 12.60 -17.43
C ALA A 137 -9.43 11.31 -17.23
N ALA A 138 -8.37 11.37 -16.44
CA ALA A 138 -7.59 10.21 -16.01
C ALA A 138 -7.49 10.14 -14.50
N VAL A 139 -7.50 8.92 -13.95
CA VAL A 139 -7.29 8.66 -12.53
C VAL A 139 -6.11 7.73 -12.33
N LEU A 140 -5.06 8.20 -11.66
CA LEU A 140 -3.89 7.42 -11.31
C LEU A 140 -4.20 6.52 -10.09
N ALA A 141 -4.57 5.26 -10.34
CA ALA A 141 -4.84 4.22 -9.36
C ALA A 141 -3.70 3.18 -9.29
N VAL A 142 -2.47 3.64 -9.50
CA VAL A 142 -1.27 2.83 -9.77
C VAL A 142 -0.73 2.05 -8.57
N GLY A 143 -1.28 2.25 -7.37
CA GLY A 143 -0.86 1.54 -6.17
C GLY A 143 0.57 1.86 -5.71
N HIS A 144 1.20 0.89 -5.08
CA HIS A 144 2.60 0.98 -4.64
C HIS A 144 3.57 0.71 -5.79
N ALA A 145 4.69 1.42 -5.81
CA ALA A 145 5.82 1.09 -6.68
C ALA A 145 6.56 -0.15 -6.15
N ALA A 146 7.29 -0.83 -7.04
CA ALA A 146 8.21 -1.87 -6.67
C ALA A 146 9.22 -1.38 -5.61
N PRO A 147 9.71 -2.26 -4.71
CA PRO A 147 10.67 -1.88 -3.70
C PRO A 147 11.92 -1.26 -4.31
N ALA A 148 12.39 -0.15 -3.73
CA ALA A 148 13.65 0.45 -4.15
C ALA A 148 14.84 -0.31 -3.53
N THR A 149 15.88 -0.58 -4.31
CA THR A 149 17.12 -1.14 -3.78
C THR A 149 17.81 -0.10 -2.88
N PRO A 150 18.09 -0.42 -1.61
CA PRO A 150 18.83 0.48 -0.75
C PRO A 150 20.21 0.83 -1.31
N ARG A 151 20.66 2.06 -1.07
CA ARG A 151 21.99 2.51 -1.49
C ARG A 151 23.07 1.95 -0.57
N VAL A 152 23.36 0.67 -0.72
CA VAL A 152 24.38 -0.07 0.04
C VAL A 152 25.41 -0.61 -0.94
N PRO A 153 26.70 -0.34 -0.74
CA PRO A 153 27.77 -0.88 -1.57
C PRO A 153 27.69 -2.41 -1.69
N GLY A 154 27.83 -2.92 -2.91
CA GLY A 154 27.79 -4.34 -3.23
C GLY A 154 26.41 -4.96 -3.29
N LEU A 155 25.31 -4.18 -3.08
CA LEU A 155 23.95 -4.71 -3.05
C LEU A 155 23.30 -4.74 -4.44
N ALA A 156 23.37 -3.64 -5.17
CA ALA A 156 22.77 -3.56 -6.50
C ALA A 156 23.44 -4.54 -7.47
N GLY A 157 22.65 -5.35 -8.18
CA GLY A 157 23.16 -6.36 -9.11
C GLY A 157 23.78 -7.60 -8.43
N ASN A 158 23.75 -7.69 -7.11
CA ASN A 158 24.26 -8.85 -6.40
C ASN A 158 23.39 -10.09 -6.70
N PRO A 159 23.97 -11.23 -7.16
CA PRO A 159 23.22 -12.42 -7.51
C PRO A 159 22.49 -13.07 -6.32
N TRP A 160 22.93 -12.81 -5.10
CA TRP A 160 22.34 -13.32 -3.86
C TRP A 160 21.34 -12.33 -3.22
N TYR A 161 21.01 -11.24 -3.92
CA TYR A 161 20.02 -10.27 -3.48
C TYR A 161 18.70 -10.46 -4.22
N VAL A 162 17.60 -10.47 -3.46
CA VAL A 162 16.25 -10.46 -3.99
C VAL A 162 15.69 -9.05 -3.79
N ALA A 163 15.62 -8.27 -4.87
CA ALA A 163 15.21 -6.87 -4.82
C ALA A 163 13.72 -6.70 -4.55
N ASP A 164 12.91 -7.62 -5.08
CA ASP A 164 11.45 -7.65 -4.89
C ASP A 164 11.00 -9.07 -4.54
N PRO A 165 10.54 -9.32 -3.30
CA PRO A 165 10.07 -10.64 -2.89
C PRO A 165 8.76 -11.06 -3.57
N TRP A 166 8.07 -10.11 -4.20
CA TRP A 166 6.81 -10.37 -4.90
C TRP A 166 6.97 -10.58 -6.41
N ALA A 167 8.20 -10.44 -6.92
CA ALA A 167 8.49 -10.75 -8.32
C ALA A 167 8.22 -12.23 -8.63
N PRO A 168 7.81 -12.59 -9.85
CA PRO A 168 7.60 -13.98 -10.24
C PRO A 168 8.82 -14.86 -9.92
N GLY A 169 8.59 -15.99 -9.26
CA GLY A 169 9.63 -16.94 -8.85
C GLY A 169 10.50 -16.53 -7.65
N ALA A 170 10.35 -15.31 -7.12
CA ALA A 170 11.15 -14.83 -6.00
C ALA A 170 10.95 -15.67 -4.73
N LEU A 171 9.70 -16.02 -4.39
CA LEU A 171 9.39 -16.82 -3.21
C LEU A 171 9.99 -18.23 -3.28
N ASP A 172 9.99 -18.85 -4.46
CA ASP A 172 10.58 -20.19 -4.65
C ASP A 172 12.10 -20.14 -4.46
N ARG A 173 12.74 -19.11 -5.00
CA ARG A 173 14.16 -18.85 -4.78
C ARG A 173 14.48 -18.60 -3.31
N ILE A 174 13.65 -17.84 -2.59
CA ILE A 174 13.85 -17.54 -1.16
C ILE A 174 13.74 -18.83 -0.33
N THR A 175 12.75 -19.66 -0.62
CA THR A 175 12.52 -20.90 0.14
C THR A 175 13.54 -22.00 -0.15
N SER A 176 14.30 -21.92 -1.24
CA SER A 176 15.40 -22.85 -1.55
C SER A 176 16.68 -22.57 -0.77
N ALA A 177 16.84 -21.39 -0.16
CA ALA A 177 18.05 -21.01 0.54
C ALA A 177 18.03 -21.43 2.03
N ASP A 178 19.17 -21.93 2.55
CA ASP A 178 19.29 -22.40 3.95
C ASP A 178 19.23 -21.28 4.97
N ARG A 179 19.85 -20.15 4.65
CA ARG A 179 19.95 -18.98 5.52
C ARG A 179 19.50 -17.75 4.76
N VAL A 180 18.43 -17.14 5.22
CA VAL A 180 17.86 -15.96 4.59
C VAL A 180 17.92 -14.78 5.55
N VAL A 181 18.44 -13.65 5.06
CA VAL A 181 18.36 -12.37 5.77
C VAL A 181 17.28 -11.52 5.13
N LEU A 182 16.31 -11.07 5.93
CA LEU A 182 15.26 -10.14 5.55
C LEU A 182 15.70 -8.73 5.92
N LEU A 183 15.91 -7.87 4.94
CA LEU A 183 16.24 -6.47 5.17
C LEU A 183 14.96 -5.68 5.37
N GLY A 184 14.61 -5.44 6.61
CA GLY A 184 13.34 -4.91 7.08
C GLY A 184 12.63 -5.87 8.03
N THR A 185 11.77 -5.32 8.90
CA THR A 185 11.02 -6.06 9.93
C THR A 185 9.52 -5.76 9.90
N GLY A 186 9.03 -5.10 8.83
CA GLY A 186 7.62 -4.80 8.63
C GLY A 186 6.80 -6.01 8.14
N LEU A 187 5.53 -5.77 7.77
CA LEU A 187 4.61 -6.83 7.33
C LEU A 187 5.13 -7.62 6.11
N THR A 188 5.91 -7.00 5.21
CA THR A 188 6.56 -7.73 4.10
C THR A 188 7.51 -8.80 4.61
N ALA A 189 8.32 -8.47 5.62
CA ALA A 189 9.22 -9.45 6.24
C ALA A 189 8.45 -10.56 6.95
N VAL A 190 7.34 -10.22 7.60
CA VAL A 190 6.44 -11.19 8.23
C VAL A 190 5.86 -12.15 7.18
N ASP A 191 5.33 -11.62 6.08
CA ASP A 191 4.75 -12.45 5.01
C ASP A 191 5.81 -13.41 4.41
N VAL A 192 7.01 -12.91 4.11
CA VAL A 192 8.11 -13.74 3.60
C VAL A 192 8.53 -14.80 4.64
N ALA A 193 8.60 -14.41 5.92
CA ALA A 193 8.94 -15.35 7.00
C ALA A 193 7.91 -16.48 7.11
N LEU A 194 6.62 -16.17 6.98
CA LEU A 194 5.56 -17.19 6.97
C LEU A 194 5.71 -18.17 5.80
N VAL A 195 6.06 -17.68 4.60
CA VAL A 195 6.30 -18.54 3.43
C VAL A 195 7.45 -19.49 3.70
N VAL A 196 8.59 -18.98 4.17
CA VAL A 196 9.75 -19.81 4.48
C VAL A 196 9.41 -20.83 5.56
N HIS A 197 8.80 -20.41 6.65
CA HIS A 197 8.42 -21.31 7.76
C HIS A 197 7.50 -22.46 7.30
N ARG A 198 6.54 -22.17 6.41
CA ARG A 198 5.57 -23.17 5.91
C ARG A 198 6.20 -24.13 4.91
N ARG A 199 7.05 -23.64 4.03
CA ARG A 199 7.66 -24.46 2.99
C ARG A 199 8.97 -25.12 3.44
N ARG A 200 9.64 -24.53 4.44
CA ARG A 200 10.90 -24.99 4.98
C ARG A 200 10.98 -24.71 6.50
N PRO A 201 10.36 -25.58 7.33
CA PRO A 201 10.29 -25.37 8.79
C PRO A 201 11.64 -25.20 9.48
N ASP A 202 12.70 -25.86 8.97
CA ASP A 202 14.06 -25.79 9.49
C ASP A 202 14.88 -24.57 8.97
N GLY A 203 14.28 -23.81 8.07
CA GLY A 203 14.91 -22.61 7.47
C GLY A 203 15.23 -21.57 8.54
N ARG A 204 16.47 -21.03 8.50
CA ARG A 204 16.89 -19.99 9.45
C ARG A 204 16.74 -18.61 8.83
N LEU A 205 15.95 -17.79 9.51
CA LEU A 205 15.64 -16.42 9.12
C LEU A 205 16.22 -15.42 10.10
N ARG A 206 16.83 -14.37 9.57
CA ARG A 206 17.21 -13.20 10.36
C ARG A 206 16.59 -11.96 9.74
N ALA A 207 15.71 -11.30 10.45
CA ALA A 207 15.13 -10.01 10.06
C ALA A 207 15.99 -8.87 10.67
N LEU A 208 16.51 -8.00 9.81
CA LEU A 208 17.42 -6.91 10.17
C LEU A 208 16.76 -5.57 9.86
N SER A 209 16.64 -4.69 10.84
CA SER A 209 16.22 -3.31 10.62
C SER A 209 16.89 -2.35 11.59
N ARG A 210 16.88 -1.05 11.26
CA ARG A 210 17.50 0.01 12.06
C ARG A 210 17.06 0.04 13.53
N HIS A 211 15.88 -0.45 13.82
CA HIS A 211 15.29 -0.40 15.17
C HIS A 211 14.93 -1.77 15.74
N GLY A 212 14.93 -2.85 14.95
CA GLY A 212 14.53 -4.17 15.38
C GLY A 212 13.07 -4.28 15.82
N LEU A 213 12.19 -3.40 15.31
CA LEU A 213 10.77 -3.37 15.68
C LEU A 213 9.96 -4.26 14.74
N LEU A 214 9.16 -5.16 15.30
CA LEU A 214 8.13 -5.92 14.57
C LEU A 214 6.77 -5.22 14.67
N PRO A 215 5.88 -5.42 13.69
CA PRO A 215 4.48 -5.01 13.81
C PRO A 215 3.83 -5.61 15.06
N ALA A 216 3.04 -4.82 15.76
CA ALA A 216 2.27 -5.32 16.89
C ALA A 216 1.14 -6.25 16.43
N ALA A 217 0.58 -7.02 17.35
CA ALA A 217 -0.59 -7.86 17.06
C ALA A 217 -1.90 -7.10 17.26
N HIS A 218 -2.92 -7.41 16.45
CA HIS A 218 -4.30 -7.14 16.80
C HIS A 218 -4.73 -7.98 18.02
N ARG A 219 -5.72 -7.51 18.78
CA ARG A 219 -6.43 -8.37 19.73
C ARG A 219 -7.43 -9.22 18.97
N THR A 220 -7.79 -10.37 19.52
CA THR A 220 -8.92 -11.17 19.02
C THR A 220 -10.22 -10.40 19.22
N ASP A 221 -10.38 -9.82 20.41
CA ASP A 221 -11.51 -8.97 20.77
C ASP A 221 -11.12 -7.49 20.57
N PRO A 222 -11.74 -6.76 19.62
CA PRO A 222 -11.34 -5.39 19.33
C PRO A 222 -11.79 -4.45 20.45
N PRO A 223 -10.89 -3.60 20.97
CA PRO A 223 -11.29 -2.57 21.90
C PRO A 223 -12.13 -1.49 21.18
N GLU A 224 -13.06 -0.88 21.91
CA GLU A 224 -13.79 0.28 21.41
C GLU A 224 -12.85 1.44 21.07
N THR A 225 -13.06 2.05 19.90
CA THR A 225 -12.20 3.13 19.42
C THR A 225 -12.25 4.37 20.31
N VAL A 226 -11.09 4.84 20.75
CA VAL A 226 -10.95 6.04 21.59
C VAL A 226 -10.45 7.21 20.77
N ARG A 227 -11.29 8.20 20.54
CA ARG A 227 -10.90 9.44 19.84
C ARG A 227 -10.36 10.46 20.85
N LEU A 228 -9.33 11.21 20.46
CA LEU A 228 -8.84 12.34 21.23
C LEU A 228 -9.86 13.48 21.17
N SER A 229 -10.16 14.09 22.32
CA SER A 229 -11.08 15.23 22.40
C SER A 229 -10.59 16.46 21.62
N ARG A 230 -9.27 16.59 21.47
CA ARG A 230 -8.61 17.62 20.67
C ARG A 230 -7.37 17.04 20.01
N ILE A 231 -7.17 17.33 18.71
CA ILE A 231 -5.99 16.95 17.95
C ILE A 231 -4.92 18.02 18.12
N PRO A 232 -3.76 17.70 18.75
CA PRO A 232 -2.67 18.65 18.89
C PRO A 232 -1.99 18.96 17.54
N THR A 233 -1.52 20.19 17.38
CA THR A 233 -0.85 20.67 16.17
C THR A 233 0.68 20.52 16.21
N THR A 234 1.21 19.76 17.17
CA THR A 234 2.64 19.45 17.29
C THR A 234 2.84 17.96 17.55
N THR A 235 3.94 17.42 17.03
CA THR A 235 4.34 16.02 17.24
C THR A 235 4.46 15.65 18.71
N THR A 236 5.07 16.53 19.51
CA THR A 236 5.20 16.31 20.96
C THR A 236 3.83 16.33 21.65
N GLY A 237 2.94 17.22 21.21
CA GLY A 237 1.56 17.29 21.71
C GLY A 237 0.79 16.00 21.41
N LEU A 238 0.88 15.47 20.19
CA LEU A 238 0.28 14.19 19.80
C LEU A 238 0.77 13.04 20.68
N LEU A 239 2.10 12.92 20.87
CA LEU A 239 2.66 11.88 21.74
C LEU A 239 2.20 12.00 23.19
N ARG A 240 2.14 13.21 23.75
CA ARG A 240 1.63 13.45 25.10
C ARG A 240 0.15 13.07 25.22
N ALA A 241 -0.66 13.40 24.22
CA ALA A 241 -2.09 13.07 24.22
C ALA A 241 -2.31 11.55 24.21
N VAL A 242 -1.60 10.82 23.34
CA VAL A 242 -1.64 9.36 23.30
C VAL A 242 -1.22 8.74 24.63
N ARG A 243 -0.06 9.16 25.17
CA ARG A 243 0.45 8.63 26.45
C ARG A 243 -0.50 8.90 27.61
N ARG A 244 -1.15 10.06 27.62
CA ARG A 244 -2.11 10.44 28.64
C ARG A 244 -3.38 9.58 28.56
N ALA A 245 -3.90 9.32 27.35
CA ALA A 245 -5.05 8.45 27.16
C ALA A 245 -4.75 7.01 27.61
N VAL A 246 -3.57 6.49 27.27
CA VAL A 246 -3.14 5.14 27.70
C VAL A 246 -2.91 5.08 29.21
N ALA A 247 -2.30 6.11 29.82
CA ALA A 247 -2.12 6.19 31.26
C ALA A 247 -3.45 6.29 32.04
N ALA A 248 -4.50 6.82 31.39
CA ALA A 248 -5.86 6.85 31.93
C ALA A 248 -6.62 5.52 31.74
N GLY A 249 -5.96 4.44 31.27
CA GLY A 249 -6.52 3.10 31.16
C GLY A 249 -7.04 2.71 29.76
N ALA A 250 -6.95 3.60 28.75
CA ALA A 250 -7.34 3.25 27.38
C ALA A 250 -6.38 2.21 26.78
N ASP A 251 -6.91 1.20 26.07
CA ASP A 251 -6.07 0.32 25.24
C ASP A 251 -5.39 1.18 24.15
N TRP A 252 -4.06 1.08 24.04
CA TRP A 252 -3.30 1.83 23.07
C TRP A 252 -3.77 1.59 21.61
N ARG A 253 -4.33 0.40 21.31
CA ARG A 253 -4.88 0.06 20.00
C ARG A 253 -6.10 0.91 19.68
N ALA A 254 -6.99 1.06 20.67
CA ALA A 254 -8.15 1.93 20.59
C ALA A 254 -7.77 3.39 20.31
N VAL A 255 -6.72 3.89 20.97
CA VAL A 255 -6.21 5.25 20.78
C VAL A 255 -5.58 5.42 19.39
N VAL A 256 -4.79 4.45 18.92
CA VAL A 256 -4.18 4.47 17.58
C VAL A 256 -5.26 4.39 16.49
N ASP A 257 -6.29 3.57 16.67
CA ASP A 257 -7.42 3.46 15.74
C ASP A 257 -8.24 4.77 15.70
N GLY A 258 -8.41 5.44 16.84
CA GLY A 258 -9.02 6.77 16.92
C GLY A 258 -8.22 7.84 16.17
N LEU A 259 -6.90 7.86 16.37
CA LEU A 259 -6.01 8.76 15.63
C LEU A 259 -6.02 8.52 14.12
N ARG A 260 -6.17 7.28 13.71
CA ARG A 260 -6.29 6.94 12.29
C ARG A 260 -7.52 7.60 11.67
N CYS A 261 -8.66 7.61 12.36
CA CYS A 261 -9.88 8.25 11.86
C CYS A 261 -9.67 9.76 11.63
N ASP A 262 -8.81 10.38 12.41
CA ASP A 262 -8.50 11.81 12.36
C ASP A 262 -7.16 12.12 11.66
N ALA A 263 -6.51 11.11 11.04
CA ALA A 263 -5.15 11.24 10.51
C ALA A 263 -5.02 12.32 9.43
N GLY A 264 -6.00 12.47 8.54
CA GLY A 264 -6.03 13.50 7.52
C GLY A 264 -5.99 14.92 8.12
N PRO A 265 -7.01 15.31 8.91
CA PRO A 265 -7.02 16.59 9.61
C PRO A 265 -5.81 16.81 10.51
N ALA A 266 -5.37 15.77 11.25
CA ALA A 266 -4.19 15.84 12.11
C ALA A 266 -2.92 16.18 11.32
N TRP A 267 -2.74 15.50 10.16
CA TRP A 267 -1.59 15.74 9.29
C TRP A 267 -1.59 17.14 8.69
N GLN A 268 -2.74 17.62 8.25
CA GLN A 268 -2.88 18.97 7.70
C GLN A 268 -2.65 20.07 8.74
N ALA A 269 -3.00 19.82 10.00
CA ALA A 269 -2.78 20.76 11.12
C ALA A 269 -1.31 20.87 11.56
N LEU A 270 -0.46 19.88 11.21
CA LEU A 270 0.97 19.94 11.48
C LEU A 270 1.69 20.86 10.47
N SER A 271 2.54 21.75 10.98
CA SER A 271 3.45 22.53 10.14
C SER A 271 4.45 21.61 9.40
N PRO A 272 5.08 22.03 8.30
CA PRO A 272 6.12 21.24 7.62
C PRO A 272 7.24 20.77 8.56
N VAL A 273 7.68 21.60 9.49
CA VAL A 273 8.69 21.26 10.50
C VAL A 273 8.21 20.16 11.44
N GLU A 274 6.95 20.20 11.86
CA GLU A 274 6.37 19.17 12.71
C GLU A 274 6.13 17.86 11.94
N ARG A 275 5.74 17.92 10.67
CA ARG A 275 5.66 16.72 9.81
C ARG A 275 7.02 16.04 9.66
N ASP A 276 8.11 16.82 9.49
CA ASP A 276 9.47 16.28 9.43
C ASP A 276 9.93 15.72 10.78
N ARG A 277 9.56 16.35 11.88
CA ARG A 277 9.81 15.84 13.23
C ARG A 277 9.09 14.52 13.45
N PHE A 278 7.84 14.42 13.05
CA PHE A 278 7.06 13.19 13.10
C PHE A 278 7.74 12.06 12.30
N ARG A 279 8.10 12.31 11.03
CA ARG A 279 8.76 11.31 10.18
C ARG A 279 10.06 10.81 10.79
N ARG A 280 10.87 11.68 11.36
CA ARG A 280 12.17 11.31 11.94
C ARG A 280 12.05 10.53 13.24
N HIS A 281 11.10 10.88 14.10
CA HIS A 281 11.09 10.40 15.48
C HIS A 281 9.92 9.49 15.84
N VAL A 282 8.78 9.62 15.17
CA VAL A 282 7.52 8.96 15.55
C VAL A 282 7.09 7.92 14.54
N ASP A 283 7.30 8.15 13.24
CA ASP A 283 6.80 7.32 12.15
C ASP A 283 7.08 5.82 12.36
N ARG A 284 8.30 5.43 12.74
CA ARG A 284 8.65 4.03 13.01
C ARG A 284 7.76 3.37 14.06
N TYR A 285 7.35 4.14 15.09
CA TYR A 285 6.42 3.64 16.12
C TYR A 285 4.98 3.64 15.61
N TRP A 286 4.59 4.68 14.85
CA TRP A 286 3.30 4.70 14.16
C TRP A 286 3.14 3.46 13.29
N GLN A 287 4.10 3.15 12.43
CA GLN A 287 4.05 2.01 11.50
C GLN A 287 3.80 0.68 12.23
N VAL A 288 4.51 0.39 13.29
CA VAL A 288 4.38 -0.91 14.00
C VAL A 288 3.11 -1.02 14.84
N HIS A 289 2.54 0.09 15.31
CA HIS A 289 1.31 0.09 16.08
C HIS A 289 0.06 0.20 15.19
N ARG A 290 0.22 0.78 14.00
CA ARG A 290 -0.85 0.99 13.03
C ARG A 290 -1.02 -0.20 12.08
N HIS A 291 0.07 -0.71 11.52
CA HIS A 291 0.08 -1.84 10.59
C HIS A 291 0.34 -3.13 11.37
N ARG A 292 -0.70 -3.61 12.04
CA ARG A 292 -0.64 -4.76 12.96
C ARG A 292 -0.79 -6.08 12.24
N MET A 293 -0.26 -7.14 12.84
CA MET A 293 -0.46 -8.53 12.41
C MET A 293 -1.85 -9.01 12.84
N ALA A 294 -2.51 -9.80 11.99
CA ALA A 294 -3.66 -10.60 12.41
C ALA A 294 -3.24 -11.57 13.54
N PRO A 295 -4.12 -11.88 14.52
CA PRO A 295 -3.74 -12.74 15.63
C PRO A 295 -3.10 -14.09 15.25
N PRO A 296 -3.60 -14.85 14.24
CA PRO A 296 -2.94 -16.10 13.82
C PRO A 296 -1.53 -15.88 13.23
N VAL A 297 -1.30 -14.72 12.56
CA VAL A 297 0.01 -14.36 12.03
C VAL A 297 0.97 -14.04 13.17
N ALA A 298 0.53 -13.28 14.17
CA ALA A 298 1.34 -12.96 15.34
C ALA A 298 1.74 -14.22 16.10
N THR A 299 0.79 -15.16 16.35
CA THR A 299 1.07 -16.45 16.99
C THR A 299 2.13 -17.23 16.22
N ALA A 300 2.05 -17.30 14.88
CA ALA A 300 3.06 -17.98 14.08
C ALA A 300 4.44 -17.31 14.16
N VAL A 301 4.50 -15.98 14.15
CA VAL A 301 5.75 -15.21 14.30
C VAL A 301 6.37 -15.45 15.68
N ASP A 302 5.57 -15.44 16.74
CA ASP A 302 6.06 -15.72 18.12
C ASP A 302 6.59 -17.15 18.22
N ALA A 303 5.88 -18.14 17.69
CA ALA A 303 6.34 -19.53 17.64
C ALA A 303 7.69 -19.68 16.90
N MET A 304 7.88 -18.99 15.77
CA MET A 304 9.16 -18.97 15.04
C MET A 304 10.29 -18.35 15.86
N ARG A 305 10.00 -17.30 16.63
CA ARG A 305 10.98 -16.64 17.50
C ARG A 305 11.37 -17.52 18.69
N ASP A 306 10.40 -18.15 19.33
CA ASP A 306 10.60 -19.05 20.46
C ASP A 306 11.39 -20.30 20.05
N ALA A 307 11.15 -20.82 18.84
CA ALA A 307 11.91 -21.93 18.25
C ALA A 307 13.29 -21.49 17.71
N GLY A 308 13.62 -20.20 17.73
CA GLY A 308 14.90 -19.68 17.21
C GLY A 308 15.05 -19.76 15.69
N THR A 309 13.98 -20.09 14.94
CA THR A 309 13.99 -20.12 13.47
C THR A 309 13.87 -18.71 12.87
N LEU A 310 13.32 -17.75 13.59
CA LEU A 310 13.29 -16.32 13.26
C LEU A 310 14.02 -15.50 14.32
N THR A 311 15.12 -14.87 13.95
CA THR A 311 15.82 -13.90 14.80
C THR A 311 15.58 -12.49 14.31
N VAL A 312 15.21 -11.57 15.19
CA VAL A 312 15.06 -10.14 14.88
C VAL A 312 16.25 -9.37 15.44
N THR A 313 16.95 -8.64 14.58
CA THR A 313 18.19 -7.94 14.95
C THR A 313 18.05 -6.44 14.63
N ARG A 314 18.50 -5.60 15.56
CA ARG A 314 18.73 -4.19 15.31
C ARG A 314 20.08 -4.00 14.63
N GLY A 315 20.10 -3.26 13.51
CA GLY A 315 21.33 -2.93 12.80
C GLY A 315 21.04 -2.17 11.51
N THR A 316 22.06 -1.50 11.00
CA THR A 316 22.02 -0.80 9.71
C THR A 316 23.02 -1.47 8.78
N LEU A 317 22.54 -1.98 7.64
CA LEU A 317 23.38 -2.58 6.63
C LEU A 317 24.32 -1.51 6.03
N ALA A 318 25.62 -1.74 6.07
CA ALA A 318 26.65 -0.82 5.59
C ALA A 318 27.24 -1.24 4.25
N ARG A 319 27.48 -2.55 4.04
CA ARG A 319 28.01 -3.10 2.79
C ARG A 319 27.65 -4.57 2.64
N VAL A 320 27.77 -5.07 1.41
CA VAL A 320 27.58 -6.48 1.06
C VAL A 320 28.72 -6.95 0.18
N GLU A 321 29.21 -8.14 0.45
CA GLU A 321 30.25 -8.79 -0.35
C GLU A 321 29.73 -10.15 -0.83
N SER A 322 29.84 -10.40 -2.15
CA SER A 322 29.47 -11.69 -2.74
C SER A 322 30.49 -12.75 -2.38
N GLY A 323 30.01 -13.92 -1.97
CA GLY A 323 30.78 -15.14 -1.82
C GLY A 323 30.39 -16.19 -2.87
N ARG A 324 31.03 -17.33 -2.82
CA ARG A 324 30.80 -18.46 -3.75
C ARG A 324 29.39 -19.02 -3.61
N ASN A 325 28.86 -19.14 -2.38
CA ASN A 325 27.54 -19.76 -2.06
C ASN A 325 26.66 -18.83 -1.21
N GLY A 326 26.62 -17.53 -1.54
CA GLY A 326 25.87 -16.54 -0.79
C GLY A 326 26.62 -15.23 -0.67
N LEU A 327 26.28 -14.46 0.34
CA LEU A 327 26.90 -13.15 0.59
C LEU A 327 27.20 -12.94 2.09
N THR A 328 28.10 -12.00 2.35
CA THR A 328 28.36 -11.45 3.67
C THR A 328 27.79 -10.05 3.76
N ALA A 329 26.83 -9.86 4.67
CA ALA A 329 26.27 -8.57 5.00
C ALA A 329 27.01 -7.99 6.22
N THR A 330 27.60 -6.80 6.09
CA THR A 330 28.27 -6.09 7.18
C THR A 330 27.40 -4.92 7.65
N CYS A 331 27.13 -4.85 8.93
CA CYS A 331 26.42 -3.74 9.55
C CYS A 331 27.35 -2.58 9.91
N ALA A 332 26.78 -1.41 10.20
CA ALA A 332 27.51 -0.20 10.53
C ALA A 332 28.31 -0.30 11.86
N ASP A 333 27.95 -1.22 12.75
CA ASP A 333 28.66 -1.54 13.99
C ASP A 333 29.81 -2.56 13.79
N GLY A 334 30.07 -2.94 12.54
CA GLY A 334 31.10 -3.93 12.19
C GLY A 334 30.63 -5.38 12.29
N SER A 335 29.46 -5.67 12.83
CA SER A 335 28.96 -7.04 12.88
C SER A 335 28.66 -7.58 11.47
N THR A 336 28.89 -8.88 11.28
CA THR A 336 28.72 -9.55 9.99
C THR A 336 27.71 -10.68 10.06
N VAL A 337 27.00 -10.90 8.95
CA VAL A 337 26.06 -12.01 8.78
C VAL A 337 26.31 -12.67 7.43
N HIS A 338 26.57 -13.98 7.46
CA HIS A 338 26.62 -14.78 6.24
C HIS A 338 25.23 -15.35 5.93
N CYS A 339 24.78 -15.21 4.70
CA CYS A 339 23.50 -15.77 4.26
C CYS A 339 23.55 -16.24 2.81
N GLY A 340 22.67 -17.22 2.49
CA GLY A 340 22.45 -17.67 1.12
C GLY A 340 21.70 -16.64 0.29
N LEU A 341 20.76 -15.92 0.91
CA LEU A 341 20.05 -14.82 0.26
C LEU A 341 19.78 -13.65 1.21
N LEU A 342 19.85 -12.45 0.66
CA LEU A 342 19.40 -11.22 1.28
C LEU A 342 18.14 -10.72 0.54
N VAL A 343 17.04 -10.56 1.24
CA VAL A 343 15.74 -10.22 0.67
C VAL A 343 15.32 -8.82 1.08
N ASN A 344 14.92 -8.00 0.12
CA ASN A 344 14.45 -6.65 0.37
C ASN A 344 13.02 -6.64 0.94
N CYS A 345 12.91 -6.39 2.22
CA CYS A 345 11.64 -6.21 2.93
C CYS A 345 11.51 -4.79 3.50
N THR A 346 12.18 -3.79 2.89
CA THR A 346 12.17 -2.40 3.37
C THR A 346 10.88 -1.65 3.06
N GLY A 347 9.95 -2.29 2.38
CA GLY A 347 8.67 -1.73 1.97
C GLY A 347 8.66 -1.25 0.52
N PRO A 348 7.51 -0.75 0.05
CA PRO A 348 7.35 -0.30 -1.32
C PRO A 348 8.21 0.91 -1.65
N GLY A 349 8.58 1.03 -2.91
CA GLY A 349 9.20 2.24 -3.46
C GLY A 349 8.21 3.41 -3.53
N ARG A 350 8.76 4.59 -3.78
CA ARG A 350 7.95 5.82 -3.97
C ARG A 350 7.64 6.00 -5.45
N TRP A 351 6.39 5.78 -5.83
CA TRP A 351 5.98 5.93 -7.23
C TRP A 351 6.26 7.35 -7.74
N ALA A 352 5.93 8.37 -6.97
CA ALA A 352 6.04 9.76 -7.37
C ALA A 352 7.48 10.19 -7.74
N THR A 353 8.50 9.60 -7.13
CA THR A 353 9.92 9.89 -7.41
C THR A 353 10.66 8.73 -8.07
N GLY A 354 9.96 7.64 -8.36
CA GLY A 354 10.53 6.44 -8.97
C GLY A 354 10.84 6.61 -10.47
N THR A 355 11.41 5.56 -11.03
CA THR A 355 11.81 5.45 -12.44
C THR A 355 10.75 4.79 -13.31
N ASP A 356 9.55 4.52 -12.77
CA ASP A 356 8.43 4.02 -13.55
C ASP A 356 8.15 4.96 -14.74
N PRO A 357 8.04 4.45 -15.98
CA PRO A 357 7.87 5.29 -17.17
C PRO A 357 6.69 6.24 -17.08
N LEU A 358 5.55 5.78 -16.52
CA LEU A 358 4.38 6.64 -16.34
C LEU A 358 4.67 7.74 -15.32
N ALA A 359 5.34 7.45 -14.21
CA ALA A 359 5.71 8.44 -13.20
C ALA A 359 6.67 9.49 -13.80
N VAL A 360 7.62 9.06 -14.62
CA VAL A 360 8.53 9.96 -15.36
C VAL A 360 7.75 10.85 -16.33
N SER A 361 6.83 10.26 -17.10
CA SER A 361 5.96 10.98 -18.05
C SER A 361 5.13 12.05 -17.34
N VAL A 362 4.43 11.69 -16.26
CA VAL A 362 3.55 12.62 -15.53
C VAL A 362 4.32 13.80 -14.92
N ARG A 363 5.56 13.57 -14.48
CA ARG A 363 6.45 14.68 -14.04
C ARG A 363 6.98 15.49 -15.21
N GLY A 364 7.41 14.83 -16.28
CA GLY A 364 8.01 15.48 -17.46
C GLY A 364 7.02 16.35 -18.24
N THR A 365 5.74 15.99 -18.25
CA THR A 365 4.67 16.79 -18.86
C THR A 365 4.17 17.94 -17.98
N GLY A 366 4.68 18.09 -16.76
CA GLY A 366 4.26 19.14 -15.82
C GLY A 366 2.90 18.90 -15.15
N LEU A 367 2.24 17.77 -15.40
CA LEU A 367 0.96 17.41 -14.79
C LEU A 367 1.09 17.22 -13.28
N ALA A 368 2.24 16.73 -12.82
CA ALA A 368 2.46 16.45 -11.41
C ALA A 368 3.52 17.37 -10.81
N ARG A 369 3.23 17.84 -9.59
CA ARG A 369 4.20 18.43 -8.67
C ARG A 369 4.34 17.53 -7.46
N LEU A 370 5.55 17.42 -6.92
CA LEU A 370 5.80 16.69 -5.69
C LEU A 370 5.36 17.52 -4.48
N ASP A 371 5.01 16.85 -3.40
CA ASP A 371 4.85 17.47 -2.09
C ASP A 371 6.21 17.98 -1.57
N ASP A 372 6.21 18.82 -0.53
CA ASP A 372 7.43 19.47 -0.01
C ASP A 372 8.49 18.49 0.51
N SER A 373 8.09 17.27 0.81
CA SER A 373 8.99 16.19 1.27
C SER A 373 9.43 15.24 0.15
N ALA A 374 8.98 15.47 -1.09
CA ALA A 374 9.18 14.58 -2.23
C ALA A 374 8.77 13.12 -1.94
N THR A 375 7.70 12.93 -1.17
CA THR A 375 7.19 11.60 -0.82
C THR A 375 6.03 11.16 -1.67
N GLY A 376 5.24 12.11 -2.19
CA GLY A 376 4.06 11.85 -3.01
C GLY A 376 3.76 13.00 -3.96
N LEU A 377 2.63 12.89 -4.63
CA LEU A 377 2.10 13.91 -5.53
C LEU A 377 1.31 14.95 -4.74
N ARG A 378 1.48 16.21 -5.10
CA ARG A 378 0.64 17.31 -4.60
C ARG A 378 -0.69 17.29 -5.34
N CYS A 379 -1.78 17.21 -4.57
CA CYS A 379 -3.14 17.21 -5.06
C CYS A 379 -3.98 18.28 -4.36
N ASP A 380 -5.08 18.67 -5.00
CA ASP A 380 -6.13 19.44 -4.32
C ASP A 380 -6.99 18.57 -3.39
N ALA A 381 -7.98 19.16 -2.75
CA ALA A 381 -8.91 18.45 -1.85
C ALA A 381 -9.68 17.31 -2.54
N TYR A 382 -9.83 17.38 -3.85
CA TYR A 382 -10.53 16.39 -4.67
C TYR A 382 -9.60 15.31 -5.23
N GLY A 383 -8.31 15.38 -4.96
CA GLY A 383 -7.32 14.45 -5.50
C GLY A 383 -6.81 14.81 -6.90
N ARG A 384 -7.14 16.00 -7.43
CA ARG A 384 -6.66 16.48 -8.73
C ARG A 384 -5.20 16.90 -8.62
N LEU A 385 -4.37 16.53 -9.58
CA LEU A 385 -2.95 16.90 -9.62
C LEU A 385 -2.77 18.41 -9.74
N ALA A 386 -1.80 18.96 -9.03
CA ALA A 386 -1.55 20.40 -8.96
C ALA A 386 -1.18 21.07 -10.33
N GLY A 387 -0.77 20.28 -11.32
CA GLY A 387 -0.45 20.75 -12.68
C GLY A 387 -1.50 20.39 -13.72
N SER A 388 -2.69 19.92 -13.32
CA SER A 388 -3.68 19.37 -14.25
C SER A 388 -5.10 19.85 -13.91
N GLY A 389 -5.92 19.97 -14.94
CA GLY A 389 -7.36 20.17 -14.81
C GLY A 389 -8.18 18.88 -14.77
N ARG A 390 -7.59 17.76 -15.25
CA ARG A 390 -8.34 16.52 -15.57
C ARG A 390 -7.70 15.23 -15.07
N VAL A 391 -6.53 15.31 -14.44
CA VAL A 391 -5.84 14.14 -13.91
C VAL A 391 -5.94 14.13 -12.40
N PHE A 392 -6.37 12.99 -11.86
CA PHE A 392 -6.55 12.75 -10.44
C PHE A 392 -5.63 11.61 -9.96
N ALA A 393 -5.36 11.56 -8.67
CA ALA A 393 -4.62 10.47 -8.04
C ALA A 393 -5.28 10.06 -6.73
N LEU A 394 -5.16 8.77 -6.39
CA LEU A 394 -5.58 8.23 -5.09
C LEU A 394 -4.60 7.16 -4.60
N GLY A 395 -4.69 6.87 -3.32
CA GLY A 395 -3.87 5.83 -2.70
C GLY A 395 -2.40 6.22 -2.55
N PRO A 396 -1.47 5.26 -2.63
CA PRO A 396 -0.05 5.45 -2.37
C PRO A 396 0.64 6.63 -3.08
N PRO A 397 0.28 7.01 -4.32
CA PRO A 397 0.87 8.19 -4.96
C PRO A 397 0.67 9.50 -4.20
N ARG A 398 -0.34 9.59 -3.32
CA ARG A 398 -0.64 10.77 -2.48
C ARG A 398 0.08 10.77 -1.12
N LEU A 399 0.94 9.79 -0.87
CA LEU A 399 1.68 9.74 0.40
C LEU A 399 2.53 11.00 0.56
N GLY A 400 2.34 11.72 1.66
CA GLY A 400 3.01 12.99 1.93
C GLY A 400 2.03 14.18 1.95
N ASP A 401 1.19 14.29 0.95
CA ASP A 401 0.03 15.17 0.96
C ASP A 401 -1.06 14.65 1.92
N SER A 402 -1.25 13.34 1.93
CA SER A 402 -2.12 12.62 2.87
C SER A 402 -1.32 11.53 3.57
N TRP A 403 -1.27 11.56 4.92
CA TRP A 403 -0.49 10.59 5.70
C TRP A 403 -1.07 9.18 5.64
N GLU A 404 -2.39 9.04 5.89
CA GLU A 404 -3.13 7.79 5.72
C GLU A 404 -3.77 7.78 4.34
N THR A 405 -3.20 7.00 3.43
CA THR A 405 -3.63 6.95 2.02
C THR A 405 -3.45 5.55 1.41
N THR A 406 -3.12 4.54 2.21
CA THR A 406 -2.78 3.21 1.69
C THR A 406 -3.76 2.12 2.08
N ALA A 407 -4.69 2.37 3.01
CA ALA A 407 -5.67 1.38 3.42
C ALA A 407 -7.03 1.59 2.71
N ILE A 408 -7.80 0.52 2.62
CA ILE A 408 -9.06 0.49 1.85
C ILE A 408 -10.06 1.58 2.28
N PRO A 409 -10.32 1.84 3.58
CA PRO A 409 -11.26 2.90 3.96
C PRO A 409 -10.88 4.28 3.44
N GLU A 410 -9.60 4.63 3.50
CA GLU A 410 -9.06 5.91 3.04
C GLU A 410 -9.09 6.00 1.50
N ILE A 411 -8.68 4.93 0.81
CA ILE A 411 -8.71 4.87 -0.66
C ILE A 411 -10.16 4.95 -1.16
N ARG A 412 -11.09 4.27 -0.51
CA ARG A 412 -12.51 4.33 -0.81
C ARG A 412 -13.08 5.74 -0.67
N ALA A 413 -12.74 6.44 0.43
CA ALA A 413 -13.15 7.84 0.62
C ALA A 413 -12.55 8.77 -0.45
N GLN A 414 -11.30 8.57 -0.84
CA GLN A 414 -10.68 9.30 -1.95
C GLN A 414 -11.37 9.00 -3.28
N ALA A 415 -11.72 7.75 -3.55
CA ALA A 415 -12.46 7.36 -4.75
C ALA A 415 -13.83 8.06 -4.85
N ASP A 416 -14.56 8.12 -3.73
CA ASP A 416 -15.84 8.83 -3.66
C ASP A 416 -15.68 10.33 -3.88
N THR A 417 -14.63 10.94 -3.35
CA THR A 417 -14.32 12.37 -3.54
C THR A 417 -14.01 12.67 -5.01
N ILE A 418 -13.18 11.83 -5.66
CA ILE A 418 -12.85 11.96 -7.10
C ILE A 418 -14.10 11.80 -7.95
N ALA A 419 -14.93 10.78 -7.67
CA ALA A 419 -16.15 10.52 -8.42
C ALA A 419 -17.15 11.70 -8.27
N ALA A 420 -17.24 12.31 -7.09
CA ALA A 420 -18.05 13.51 -6.88
C ALA A 420 -17.55 14.71 -7.70
N ALA A 421 -16.23 14.91 -7.73
CA ALA A 421 -15.62 16.00 -8.52
C ALA A 421 -15.86 15.81 -10.02
N LEU A 422 -15.77 14.56 -10.53
CA LEU A 422 -16.00 14.26 -11.93
C LEU A 422 -17.49 14.36 -12.31
N ALA A 423 -18.40 13.99 -11.43
CA ALA A 423 -19.84 14.15 -11.65
C ALA A 423 -20.29 15.63 -11.71
N ALA A 424 -19.56 16.53 -11.03
CA ALA A 424 -19.86 17.96 -11.02
C ALA A 424 -19.37 18.69 -12.30
N VAL A 425 -18.53 18.05 -13.13
CA VAL A 425 -18.08 18.62 -14.40
C VAL A 425 -19.18 18.41 -15.45
N PRO A 426 -19.77 19.47 -16.05
CA PRO A 426 -20.78 19.31 -17.08
C PRO A 426 -20.25 18.47 -18.24
N ALA A 427 -21.02 17.48 -18.68
CA ALA A 427 -20.72 16.74 -19.89
C ALA A 427 -20.59 17.73 -21.06
N ARG A 428 -19.43 17.75 -21.75
CA ARG A 428 -19.28 18.56 -22.96
C ARG A 428 -20.31 18.09 -23.98
N ARG A 429 -21.22 18.99 -24.38
CA ARG A 429 -22.03 18.76 -25.57
C ARG A 429 -21.06 18.56 -26.74
N PRO A 430 -21.27 17.52 -27.59
CA PRO A 430 -20.49 17.42 -28.83
C PRO A 430 -20.64 18.73 -29.58
N ALA A 431 -19.54 19.27 -30.08
CA ALA A 431 -19.57 20.36 -31.02
C ALA A 431 -20.41 19.89 -32.22
N ALA A 432 -21.43 20.66 -32.53
CA ALA A 432 -22.32 20.41 -33.65
C ALA A 432 -21.59 20.49 -34.99
#